data_9d885601f328fdfcd546917112cbd1bc
#
_entry.id   9d885601f328fdfcd546917112cbd1bc
#
_cell.length_a   1.000
_cell.length_b   1.000
_cell.length_c   1.000
_cell.angle_alpha   90.00
_cell.angle_beta   90.00
_cell.angle_gamma   90.00
#
_symmetry.space_group_name_H-M   'P 1'
#
loop_
_entity.id
_entity.type
_entity.pdbx_description
1 polymer ?
#
loop_
_entity_poly.entity_id
_entity_poly.type
_entity_poly.pdbx_seq_one_letter_code
_entity_poly.pdbx_strand_id
1 'polypeptide(L)'
;MIVSIPISVGAAIYLEEYAKPNQMTKLIQALVTNLAGVPSIVFGMFGLAIFVKQGGIGWGLGPSVLAAGLTMGVMAMPIIVLAGQEALRSVPRSLRESAYGVGCTRWQVTKDHVLPSAMPGIMTGSILAMSRIMGEAAPLVVVGATAMILFDPEPLAALSGGNAEFTVIPIQIYFWTQEADPAWHSMAAAASIALICLLVAMNSIAIVLRQHFRRRLNS
;
A
#
# COMPACT_ATOMS: atom_id res chain seq x y z
N MET A 1 1.06 4.41 3.46
CA MET A 1 -0.32 4.42 2.94
C MET A 1 -0.87 5.82 2.70
N ILE A 2 -0.74 6.77 3.63
CA ILE A 2 -1.25 8.14 3.47
C ILE A 2 -0.70 8.82 2.20
N VAL A 3 0.55 8.58 1.86
CA VAL A 3 1.20 9.11 0.66
C VAL A 3 0.99 8.21 -0.56
N SER A 4 1.08 6.88 -0.37
CA SER A 4 1.03 5.92 -1.47
C SER A 4 -0.33 5.85 -2.16
N ILE A 5 -1.44 5.91 -1.40
CA ILE A 5 -2.78 5.85 -1.97
C ILE A 5 -3.05 7.04 -2.91
N PRO A 6 -2.88 8.33 -2.48
CA PRO A 6 -3.13 9.45 -3.37
C PRO A 6 -2.26 9.43 -4.63
N ILE A 7 -0.97 9.11 -4.50
CA ILE A 7 -0.06 9.03 -5.64
C ILE A 7 -0.50 7.93 -6.61
N SER A 8 -0.82 6.74 -6.11
CA SER A 8 -1.24 5.60 -6.94
C SER A 8 -2.58 5.86 -7.63
N VAL A 9 -3.54 6.45 -6.93
CA VAL A 9 -4.83 6.84 -7.51
C VAL A 9 -4.65 7.92 -8.57
N GLY A 10 -3.81 8.92 -8.32
CA GLY A 10 -3.44 9.93 -9.30
C GLY A 10 -2.79 9.34 -10.55
N ALA A 11 -1.87 8.38 -10.38
CA ALA A 11 -1.25 7.65 -11.48
C ALA A 11 -2.28 6.82 -12.27
N ALA A 12 -3.19 6.13 -11.59
CA ALA A 12 -4.26 5.37 -12.24
C ALA A 12 -5.17 6.26 -13.08
N ILE A 13 -5.60 7.41 -12.53
CA ILE A 13 -6.41 8.41 -13.25
C ILE A 13 -5.65 8.94 -14.47
N TYR A 14 -4.38 9.31 -14.30
CA TYR A 14 -3.58 9.82 -15.40
C TYR A 14 -3.45 8.78 -16.52
N LEU A 15 -3.10 7.54 -16.19
CA LEU A 15 -2.90 6.48 -17.17
C LEU A 15 -4.19 6.08 -17.90
N GLU A 16 -5.34 6.12 -17.22
CA GLU A 16 -6.60 5.68 -17.81
C GLU A 16 -7.34 6.83 -18.54
N GLU A 17 -7.35 8.03 -17.95
CA GLU A 17 -8.18 9.13 -18.48
C GLU A 17 -7.38 10.13 -19.31
N TYR A 18 -6.07 10.30 -19.10
CA TYR A 18 -5.28 11.36 -19.75
C TYR A 18 -4.17 10.87 -20.67
N ALA A 19 -3.59 9.72 -20.40
CA ALA A 19 -2.47 9.23 -21.18
C ALA A 19 -2.87 8.96 -22.64
N LYS A 20 -2.04 9.42 -23.57
CA LYS A 20 -2.22 9.09 -24.99
C LYS A 20 -1.72 7.65 -25.25
N PRO A 21 -2.37 6.89 -26.13
CA PRO A 21 -1.94 5.54 -26.50
C PRO A 21 -0.65 5.58 -27.33
N ASN A 22 0.48 5.75 -26.66
CA ASN A 22 1.80 5.74 -27.27
C ASN A 22 2.68 4.62 -26.68
N GLN A 23 3.87 4.42 -27.24
CA GLN A 23 4.80 3.37 -26.76
C GLN A 23 5.25 3.59 -25.32
N MET A 24 5.43 4.84 -24.90
CA MET A 24 5.82 5.17 -23.53
C MET A 24 4.72 4.77 -22.53
N THR A 25 3.46 5.06 -22.83
CA THR A 25 2.31 4.66 -22.00
C THR A 25 2.21 3.14 -21.89
N LYS A 26 2.43 2.42 -23.00
CA LYS A 26 2.46 0.96 -23.02
C LYS A 26 3.60 0.41 -22.15
N LEU A 27 4.79 1.03 -22.22
CA LEU A 27 5.94 0.66 -21.39
C LEU A 27 5.64 0.87 -19.91
N ILE A 28 5.12 2.04 -19.54
CA ILE A 28 4.75 2.32 -18.14
C ILE A 28 3.70 1.31 -17.64
N GLN A 29 2.70 1.02 -18.44
CA GLN A 29 1.67 0.03 -18.12
C GLN A 29 2.28 -1.36 -17.88
N ALA A 30 3.18 -1.80 -18.76
CA ALA A 30 3.89 -3.07 -18.62
C ALA A 30 4.76 -3.09 -17.35
N LEU A 31 5.46 -1.99 -17.06
CA LEU A 31 6.27 -1.88 -15.84
C LEU A 31 5.41 -1.97 -14.58
N VAL A 32 4.30 -1.25 -14.51
CA VAL A 32 3.38 -1.31 -13.35
C VAL A 32 2.83 -2.73 -13.16
N THR A 33 2.42 -3.38 -14.25
CA THR A 33 1.89 -4.74 -14.19
C THR A 33 2.97 -5.74 -13.73
N ASN A 34 4.19 -5.63 -14.25
CA ASN A 34 5.30 -6.49 -13.86
C ASN A 34 5.72 -6.26 -12.41
N LEU A 35 5.76 -5.00 -11.95
CA LEU A 35 6.08 -4.66 -10.56
C LEU A 35 5.10 -5.29 -9.55
N ALA A 36 3.82 -5.43 -9.91
CA ALA A 36 2.85 -6.10 -9.03
C ALA A 36 3.14 -7.60 -8.84
N GLY A 37 3.89 -8.22 -9.76
CA GLY A 37 4.32 -9.62 -9.68
C GLY A 37 5.71 -9.83 -9.05
N VAL A 38 6.43 -8.76 -8.71
CA VAL A 38 7.78 -8.86 -8.11
C VAL A 38 7.69 -9.43 -6.69
N PRO A 39 8.58 -10.37 -6.30
CA PRO A 39 8.66 -10.88 -4.93
C PRO A 39 8.87 -9.75 -3.92
N SER A 40 8.15 -9.79 -2.80
CA SER A 40 8.15 -8.73 -1.77
C SER A 40 9.55 -8.43 -1.20
N ILE A 41 10.42 -9.44 -1.12
CA ILE A 41 11.80 -9.29 -0.66
C ILE A 41 12.62 -8.33 -1.54
N VAL A 42 12.34 -8.27 -2.85
CA VAL A 42 13.01 -7.34 -3.78
C VAL A 42 12.67 -5.89 -3.43
N PHE A 43 11.43 -5.61 -3.03
CA PHE A 43 11.06 -4.30 -2.51
C PHE A 43 11.79 -3.97 -1.20
N GLY A 44 12.06 -4.98 -0.35
CA GLY A 44 12.90 -4.82 0.83
C GLY A 44 14.33 -4.42 0.47
N MET A 45 14.94 -5.08 -0.52
CA MET A 45 16.28 -4.71 -1.01
C MET A 45 16.31 -3.31 -1.62
N PHE A 46 15.27 -2.93 -2.36
CA PHE A 46 15.10 -1.58 -2.87
C PHE A 46 14.99 -0.56 -1.73
N GLY A 47 14.17 -0.84 -0.71
CA GLY A 47 14.02 -0.01 0.48
C GLY A 47 15.33 0.16 1.24
N LEU A 48 16.09 -0.94 1.42
CA LEU A 48 17.40 -0.92 2.03
C LEU A 48 18.37 -0.01 1.25
N ALA A 49 18.39 -0.11 -0.08
CA ALA A 49 19.30 0.66 -0.92
C ALA A 49 18.96 2.16 -0.97
N ILE A 50 17.65 2.50 -1.02
CA ILE A 50 17.22 3.89 -1.24
C ILE A 50 16.88 4.59 0.07
N PHE A 51 16.23 3.93 1.02
CA PHE A 51 15.77 4.62 2.23
C PHE A 51 16.74 4.45 3.40
N VAL A 52 17.32 3.26 3.59
CA VAL A 52 18.13 2.94 4.77
C VAL A 52 19.58 3.37 4.61
N LYS A 53 20.24 2.98 3.52
CA LYS A 53 21.67 3.22 3.33
C LYS A 53 21.98 4.71 3.18
N GLN A 54 23.09 5.13 3.81
CA GLN A 54 23.66 6.45 3.66
C GLN A 54 24.69 6.44 2.52
N GLY A 55 24.58 7.38 1.60
CA GLY A 55 25.51 7.53 0.46
C GLY A 55 24.94 7.07 -0.88
N GLY A 56 25.47 7.58 -1.97
CA GLY A 56 24.97 7.34 -3.32
C GLY A 56 23.56 7.92 -3.55
N ILE A 57 22.60 7.06 -3.85
CA ILE A 57 21.19 7.43 -4.07
C ILE A 57 20.38 7.38 -2.76
N GLY A 58 20.98 6.84 -1.68
CA GLY A 58 20.27 6.56 -0.42
C GLY A 58 19.96 7.82 0.39
N TRP A 59 18.78 7.83 1.01
CA TRP A 59 18.33 8.94 1.87
C TRP A 59 18.96 8.91 3.26
N GLY A 60 19.58 7.78 3.65
CA GLY A 60 20.28 7.67 4.93
C GLY A 60 19.37 7.69 6.17
N LEU A 61 18.12 7.24 6.04
CA LEU A 61 17.18 7.20 7.16
C LEU A 61 17.54 6.14 8.21
N GLY A 62 18.51 5.27 7.91
CA GLY A 62 18.81 4.13 8.76
C GLY A 62 17.68 3.10 8.84
N PRO A 63 17.88 2.00 9.59
CA PRO A 63 16.81 1.07 9.95
C PRO A 63 15.81 1.79 10.85
N SER A 64 14.67 2.19 10.30
CA SER A 64 13.65 2.99 11.00
C SER A 64 12.25 2.64 10.55
N VAL A 65 11.26 2.93 11.38
CA VAL A 65 9.84 2.76 11.04
C VAL A 65 9.47 3.57 9.79
N LEU A 66 10.09 4.74 9.60
CA LEU A 66 9.86 5.56 8.40
C LEU A 66 10.37 4.87 7.13
N ALA A 67 11.61 4.34 7.15
CA ALA A 67 12.17 3.59 6.02
C ALA A 67 11.34 2.34 5.69
N ALA A 68 10.89 1.62 6.72
CA ALA A 68 9.98 0.48 6.61
C ALA A 68 8.63 0.90 5.99
N GLY A 69 8.02 1.96 6.50
CA GLY A 69 6.75 2.48 6.00
C GLY A 69 6.82 2.95 4.55
N LEU A 70 7.91 3.62 4.15
CA LEU A 70 8.15 4.02 2.75
C LEU A 70 8.32 2.81 1.84
N THR A 71 9.10 1.80 2.26
CA THR A 71 9.29 0.55 1.51
C THR A 71 7.97 -0.16 1.26
N MET A 72 7.17 -0.33 2.31
CA MET A 72 5.84 -0.93 2.21
C MET A 72 4.89 -0.08 1.37
N GLY A 73 5.02 1.24 1.45
CA GLY A 73 4.26 2.17 0.63
C GLY A 73 4.55 2.01 -0.87
N VAL A 74 5.82 1.90 -1.25
CA VAL A 74 6.23 1.65 -2.64
C VAL A 74 5.74 0.29 -3.14
N MET A 75 5.82 -0.75 -2.31
CA MET A 75 5.29 -2.09 -2.64
C MET A 75 3.78 -2.08 -2.89
N ALA A 76 3.03 -1.21 -2.21
CA ALA A 76 1.58 -1.07 -2.41
C ALA A 76 1.21 -0.41 -3.73
N MET A 77 2.05 0.52 -4.23
CA MET A 77 1.69 1.38 -5.36
C MET A 77 1.22 0.62 -6.60
N PRO A 78 1.94 -0.40 -7.11
CA PRO A 78 1.50 -1.11 -8.31
C PRO A 78 0.10 -1.74 -8.15
N ILE A 79 -0.18 -2.32 -6.99
CA ILE A 79 -1.45 -2.97 -6.70
C ILE A 79 -2.59 -1.96 -6.73
N ILE A 80 -2.39 -0.80 -6.09
CA ILE A 80 -3.40 0.26 -6.04
C ILE A 80 -3.61 0.89 -7.41
N VAL A 81 -2.53 1.08 -8.20
CA VAL A 81 -2.63 1.61 -9.57
C VAL A 81 -3.48 0.69 -10.44
N LEU A 82 -3.18 -0.61 -10.44
CA LEU A 82 -3.93 -1.59 -11.25
C LEU A 82 -5.40 -1.66 -10.83
N ALA A 83 -5.67 -1.74 -9.53
CA ALA A 83 -7.04 -1.76 -9.03
C ALA A 83 -7.79 -0.45 -9.34
N GLY A 84 -7.10 0.69 -9.27
CA GLY A 84 -7.64 1.99 -9.64
C GLY A 84 -8.00 2.07 -11.13
N GLN A 85 -7.13 1.57 -12.01
CA GLN A 85 -7.41 1.50 -13.44
C GLN A 85 -8.62 0.60 -13.75
N GLU A 86 -8.70 -0.59 -13.15
CA GLU A 86 -9.84 -1.48 -13.31
C GLU A 86 -11.15 -0.83 -12.82
N ALA A 87 -11.10 -0.11 -11.70
CA ALA A 87 -12.24 0.64 -11.20
C ALA A 87 -12.68 1.75 -12.16
N LEU A 88 -11.73 2.50 -12.75
CA LEU A 88 -12.03 3.53 -13.73
C LEU A 88 -12.58 2.94 -15.04
N ARG A 89 -12.05 1.80 -15.50
CA ARG A 89 -12.54 1.08 -16.69
C ARG A 89 -13.96 0.55 -16.53
N SER A 90 -14.33 0.17 -15.30
CA SER A 90 -15.67 -0.35 -15.00
C SER A 90 -16.78 0.70 -15.14
N VAL A 91 -16.44 2.00 -15.16
CA VAL A 91 -17.41 3.08 -15.35
C VAL A 91 -17.95 3.09 -16.80
N PRO A 92 -19.27 3.05 -17.02
CA PRO A 92 -19.85 3.00 -18.36
C PRO A 92 -19.41 4.16 -19.25
N ARG A 93 -19.16 3.88 -20.53
CA ARG A 93 -18.80 4.91 -21.52
C ARG A 93 -19.93 5.93 -21.74
N SER A 94 -21.17 5.48 -21.66
CA SER A 94 -22.35 6.34 -21.78
C SER A 94 -22.36 7.49 -20.77
N LEU A 95 -21.85 7.27 -19.56
CA LEU A 95 -21.72 8.33 -18.54
C LEU A 95 -20.75 9.42 -19.01
N ARG A 96 -19.62 9.03 -19.61
CA ARG A 96 -18.63 9.97 -20.15
C ARG A 96 -19.19 10.74 -21.34
N GLU A 97 -19.82 10.03 -22.26
CA GLU A 97 -20.42 10.61 -23.47
C GLU A 97 -21.54 11.60 -23.14
N SER A 98 -22.40 11.26 -22.16
CA SER A 98 -23.46 12.17 -21.70
C SER A 98 -22.89 13.46 -21.13
N ALA A 99 -21.85 13.36 -20.30
CA ALA A 99 -21.20 14.53 -19.70
C ALA A 99 -20.51 15.41 -20.75
N TYR A 100 -19.88 14.81 -21.77
CA TYR A 100 -19.35 15.59 -22.92
C TYR A 100 -20.45 16.21 -23.72
N GLY A 101 -21.60 15.53 -23.90
CA GLY A 101 -22.75 16.05 -24.65
C GLY A 101 -23.37 17.32 -24.06
N VAL A 102 -23.29 17.52 -22.77
CA VAL A 102 -23.72 18.76 -22.08
C VAL A 102 -22.59 19.80 -21.97
N GLY A 103 -21.44 19.58 -22.63
CA GLY A 103 -20.36 20.57 -22.73
C GLY A 103 -19.32 20.52 -21.59
N CYS A 104 -19.28 19.45 -20.76
CA CYS A 104 -18.28 19.34 -19.73
C CYS A 104 -16.87 19.18 -20.31
N THR A 105 -15.90 19.84 -19.69
CA THR A 105 -14.46 19.64 -19.97
C THR A 105 -14.00 18.28 -19.50
N ARG A 106 -12.89 17.76 -20.06
CA ARG A 106 -12.32 16.46 -19.66
C ARG A 106 -12.06 16.35 -18.16
N TRP A 107 -11.61 17.42 -17.55
CA TRP A 107 -11.40 17.47 -16.09
C TRP A 107 -12.72 17.35 -15.30
N GLN A 108 -13.76 18.06 -15.73
CA GLN A 108 -15.08 17.99 -15.10
C GLN A 108 -15.67 16.58 -15.23
N VAL A 109 -15.59 15.97 -16.43
CA VAL A 109 -16.05 14.58 -16.64
C VAL A 109 -15.33 13.63 -15.69
N THR A 110 -14.00 13.72 -15.60
CA THR A 110 -13.20 12.83 -14.73
C THR A 110 -13.52 13.07 -13.26
N LYS A 111 -13.49 14.34 -12.80
CA LYS A 111 -13.63 14.69 -11.40
C LYS A 111 -15.05 14.49 -10.86
N ASP A 112 -16.04 14.93 -11.62
CA ASP A 112 -17.41 15.06 -11.11
C ASP A 112 -18.29 13.85 -11.45
N HIS A 113 -17.90 13.02 -12.44
CA HIS A 113 -18.69 11.87 -12.90
C HIS A 113 -17.94 10.55 -12.79
N VAL A 114 -16.75 10.45 -13.39
CA VAL A 114 -16.01 9.17 -13.46
C VAL A 114 -15.42 8.79 -12.11
N LEU A 115 -14.68 9.70 -11.48
CA LEU A 115 -14.00 9.43 -10.21
C LEU A 115 -14.98 9.07 -9.07
N PRO A 116 -16.09 9.80 -8.85
CA PRO A 116 -17.08 9.39 -7.86
C PRO A 116 -17.64 8.00 -8.13
N SER A 117 -17.95 7.69 -9.39
CA SER A 117 -18.49 6.38 -9.79
C SER A 117 -17.47 5.24 -9.61
N ALA A 118 -16.17 5.50 -9.83
CA ALA A 118 -15.08 4.54 -9.64
C ALA A 118 -14.66 4.39 -8.17
N MET A 119 -14.99 5.35 -7.31
CA MET A 119 -14.49 5.43 -5.93
C MET A 119 -14.72 4.13 -5.13
N PRO A 120 -15.87 3.44 -5.18
CA PRO A 120 -16.05 2.18 -4.46
C PRO A 120 -15.07 1.09 -4.89
N GLY A 121 -14.71 1.05 -6.17
CA GLY A 121 -13.71 0.13 -6.73
C GLY A 121 -12.29 0.48 -6.27
N ILE A 122 -11.92 1.76 -6.34
CA ILE A 122 -10.63 2.28 -5.88
C ILE A 122 -10.45 1.99 -4.38
N MET A 123 -11.46 2.23 -3.57
CA MET A 123 -11.44 1.91 -2.14
C MET A 123 -11.24 0.41 -1.89
N THR A 124 -11.90 -0.44 -2.67
CA THR A 124 -11.73 -1.90 -2.57
C THR A 124 -10.29 -2.31 -2.85
N GLY A 125 -9.70 -1.81 -3.93
CA GLY A 125 -8.30 -2.08 -4.28
C GLY A 125 -7.31 -1.59 -3.22
N SER A 126 -7.55 -0.40 -2.67
CA SER A 126 -6.73 0.16 -1.58
C SER A 126 -6.81 -0.69 -0.30
N ILE A 127 -8.00 -1.18 0.06
CA ILE A 127 -8.20 -2.07 1.21
C ILE A 127 -7.46 -3.39 1.01
N LEU A 128 -7.55 -4.00 -0.17
CA LEU A 128 -6.85 -5.24 -0.49
C LEU A 128 -5.32 -5.07 -0.44
N ALA A 129 -4.80 -3.95 -0.98
CA ALA A 129 -3.38 -3.63 -0.89
C ALA A 129 -2.93 -3.46 0.57
N MET A 130 -3.71 -2.77 1.39
CA MET A 130 -3.42 -2.56 2.81
C MET A 130 -3.41 -3.87 3.59
N SER A 131 -4.40 -4.74 3.37
CA SER A 131 -4.49 -6.06 4.00
C SER A 131 -3.29 -6.94 3.68
N ARG A 132 -2.85 -6.92 2.41
CA ARG A 132 -1.67 -7.66 1.97
C ARG A 132 -0.42 -7.18 2.71
N ILE A 133 -0.20 -5.88 2.75
CA ILE A 133 1.00 -5.28 3.38
C ILE A 133 1.10 -5.59 4.87
N MET A 134 -0.01 -5.58 5.58
CA MET A 134 -0.01 -5.83 7.04
C MET A 134 0.44 -7.25 7.41
N GLY A 135 0.31 -8.21 6.49
CA GLY A 135 0.78 -9.58 6.69
C GLY A 135 2.22 -9.85 6.20
N GLU A 136 2.86 -8.88 5.56
CA GLU A 136 4.19 -9.07 4.96
C GLU A 136 5.31 -8.78 5.94
N ALA A 137 6.17 -9.79 6.17
CA ALA A 137 7.37 -9.66 7.01
C ALA A 137 8.65 -9.50 6.19
N ALA A 138 8.73 -10.13 5.01
CA ALA A 138 9.96 -10.28 4.25
C ALA A 138 10.66 -8.95 3.90
N PRO A 139 10.00 -7.90 3.39
CA PRO A 139 10.64 -6.62 3.12
C PRO A 139 11.17 -5.95 4.39
N LEU A 140 10.48 -6.14 5.52
CA LEU A 140 10.81 -5.49 6.78
C LEU A 140 12.06 -6.07 7.43
N VAL A 141 12.26 -7.38 7.31
CA VAL A 141 13.51 -8.04 7.73
C VAL A 141 14.71 -7.45 6.99
N VAL A 142 14.59 -7.27 5.68
CA VAL A 142 15.67 -6.70 4.84
C VAL A 142 15.95 -5.23 5.19
N VAL A 143 14.94 -4.45 5.52
CA VAL A 143 15.05 -3.03 5.89
C VAL A 143 15.67 -2.87 7.29
N GLY A 144 15.70 -3.94 8.11
CA GLY A 144 16.35 -3.93 9.40
C GLY A 144 15.40 -4.03 10.59
N ALA A 145 14.21 -4.63 10.41
CA ALA A 145 13.37 -4.98 11.55
C ALA A 145 14.03 -6.10 12.36
N THR A 146 14.13 -5.91 13.67
CA THR A 146 14.87 -6.79 14.59
C THR A 146 13.94 -7.75 15.35
N ALA A 147 14.51 -8.86 15.80
CA ALA A 147 13.83 -9.82 16.66
C ALA A 147 13.64 -9.30 18.09
N MET A 148 14.56 -8.46 18.55
CA MET A 148 14.61 -7.98 19.93
C MET A 148 14.94 -6.48 19.90
N ILE A 149 14.16 -5.71 20.64
CA ILE A 149 14.43 -4.29 20.89
C ILE A 149 15.13 -4.21 22.26
N LEU A 150 16.38 -3.75 22.25
CA LEU A 150 17.20 -3.65 23.48
C LEU A 150 16.96 -2.33 24.22
N PHE A 151 16.56 -1.29 23.50
CA PHE A 151 16.30 0.04 24.06
C PHE A 151 14.94 0.53 23.61
N ASP A 152 14.21 1.19 24.51
CA ASP A 152 12.93 1.79 24.20
C ASP A 152 13.14 2.96 23.23
N PRO A 153 12.74 2.84 21.97
CA PRO A 153 12.95 3.93 21.01
C PRO A 153 12.03 5.09 21.36
N GLU A 154 12.59 6.29 21.47
CA GLU A 154 11.75 7.49 21.57
C GLU A 154 10.82 7.57 20.35
N PRO A 155 9.50 7.76 20.54
CA PRO A 155 8.53 7.74 19.45
C PRO A 155 8.87 8.71 18.32
N LEU A 156 9.50 9.85 18.64
CA LEU A 156 9.92 10.84 17.66
C LEU A 156 11.16 10.39 16.87
N ALA A 157 12.10 9.70 17.51
CA ALA A 157 13.29 9.16 16.84
C ALA A 157 12.91 8.04 15.84
N ALA A 158 11.93 7.22 16.18
CA ALA A 158 11.40 6.20 15.27
C ALA A 158 10.79 6.79 13.98
N LEU A 159 10.25 8.00 14.04
CA LEU A 159 9.64 8.71 12.92
C LEU A 159 10.63 9.63 12.18
N SER A 160 11.68 10.14 12.84
CA SER A 160 12.58 11.14 12.27
C SER A 160 13.73 10.57 11.43
N GLY A 161 13.90 9.26 11.40
CA GLY A 161 15.07 8.63 10.80
C GLY A 161 16.26 8.64 11.77
N GLY A 162 16.76 7.49 12.07
CA GLY A 162 17.86 7.21 12.97
C GLY A 162 17.93 5.70 13.15
N ASN A 163 18.99 5.18 13.72
CA ASN A 163 19.09 3.75 14.02
C ASN A 163 18.12 3.38 15.18
N ALA A 164 16.81 3.59 14.97
CA ALA A 164 15.80 3.19 15.92
C ALA A 164 15.41 1.74 15.64
N GLU A 165 15.83 0.83 16.51
CA GLU A 165 15.40 -0.56 16.45
C GLU A 165 13.87 -0.63 16.45
N PHE A 166 13.32 -1.38 15.52
CA PHE A 166 11.88 -1.63 15.46
C PHE A 166 11.59 -3.10 15.15
N THR A 167 10.45 -3.54 15.57
CA THR A 167 9.95 -4.87 15.26
C THR A 167 8.51 -4.80 14.77
N VAL A 168 8.03 -5.90 14.21
CA VAL A 168 6.64 -6.06 13.78
C VAL A 168 6.11 -7.42 14.19
N ILE A 169 4.81 -7.49 14.43
CA ILE A 169 4.15 -8.72 14.93
C ILE A 169 4.51 -9.97 14.10
N PRO A 170 4.48 -9.97 12.76
CA PRO A 170 4.84 -11.16 11.98
C PRO A 170 6.27 -11.65 12.21
N ILE A 171 7.21 -10.73 12.42
CA ILE A 171 8.61 -11.09 12.72
C ILE A 171 8.71 -11.69 14.11
N GLN A 172 8.03 -11.13 15.09
CA GLN A 172 8.01 -11.68 16.46
C GLN A 172 7.43 -13.10 16.50
N ILE A 173 6.32 -13.33 15.79
CA ILE A 173 5.74 -14.67 15.68
C ILE A 173 6.76 -15.65 15.12
N TYR A 174 7.49 -15.26 14.06
CA TYR A 174 8.52 -16.09 13.45
C TYR A 174 9.64 -16.46 14.43
N PHE A 175 10.18 -15.51 15.18
CA PHE A 175 11.23 -15.76 16.14
C PHE A 175 10.75 -16.61 17.33
N TRP A 176 9.59 -16.30 17.90
CA TRP A 176 9.03 -17.07 19.01
C TRP A 176 8.71 -18.53 18.64
N THR A 177 8.39 -18.81 17.39
CA THR A 177 8.19 -20.20 16.92
C THR A 177 9.50 -20.99 16.80
N GLN A 178 10.66 -20.33 16.77
CA GLN A 178 11.95 -20.98 16.69
C GLN A 178 12.60 -21.20 18.07
N GLU A 179 12.07 -20.59 19.13
CA GLU A 179 12.55 -20.77 20.47
C GLU A 179 12.31 -22.19 20.97
N ALA A 180 13.28 -22.74 21.74
CA ALA A 180 13.21 -24.10 22.23
C ALA A 180 12.22 -24.28 23.41
N ASP A 181 11.90 -23.20 24.11
CA ASP A 181 10.95 -23.23 25.23
C ASP A 181 9.51 -23.21 24.75
N PRO A 182 8.67 -24.19 25.11
CA PRO A 182 7.25 -24.24 24.73
C PRO A 182 6.41 -23.02 25.14
N ALA A 183 6.87 -22.26 26.16
CA ALA A 183 6.21 -21.04 26.58
C ALA A 183 6.16 -20.00 25.43
N TRP A 184 7.21 -19.89 24.63
CA TRP A 184 7.25 -18.98 23.47
C TRP A 184 6.31 -19.39 22.35
N HIS A 185 6.08 -20.70 22.17
CA HIS A 185 5.11 -21.17 21.18
C HIS A 185 3.67 -20.75 21.52
N SER A 186 3.33 -20.73 22.82
CA SER A 186 2.03 -20.24 23.27
C SER A 186 1.87 -18.73 23.03
N MET A 187 2.94 -17.94 23.21
CA MET A 187 2.97 -16.51 22.90
C MET A 187 2.87 -16.27 21.40
N ALA A 188 3.57 -17.03 20.58
CA ALA A 188 3.47 -16.96 19.12
C ALA A 188 2.04 -17.26 18.62
N ALA A 189 1.38 -18.26 19.21
CA ALA A 189 -0.01 -18.58 18.91
C ALA A 189 -0.95 -17.43 19.30
N ALA A 190 -0.81 -16.86 20.48
CA ALA A 190 -1.59 -15.71 20.92
C ALA A 190 -1.38 -14.49 20.03
N ALA A 191 -0.13 -14.18 19.66
CA ALA A 191 0.19 -13.09 18.75
C ALA A 191 -0.39 -13.32 17.34
N SER A 192 -0.39 -14.56 16.85
CA SER A 192 -1.00 -14.92 15.57
C SER A 192 -2.51 -14.67 15.58
N ILE A 193 -3.20 -15.06 16.66
CA ILE A 193 -4.64 -14.80 16.82
C ILE A 193 -4.88 -13.28 16.89
N ALA A 194 -4.08 -12.55 17.66
CA ALA A 194 -4.20 -11.09 17.76
C ALA A 194 -4.00 -10.41 16.40
N LEU A 195 -3.02 -10.85 15.60
CA LEU A 195 -2.78 -10.33 14.26
C LEU A 195 -3.97 -10.60 13.32
N ILE A 196 -4.51 -11.82 13.35
CA ILE A 196 -5.69 -12.17 12.55
C ILE A 196 -6.90 -11.33 12.97
N CYS A 197 -7.15 -11.19 14.26
CA CYS A 197 -8.24 -10.34 14.76
C CYS A 197 -8.06 -8.87 14.32
N LEU A 198 -6.85 -8.34 14.39
CA LEU A 198 -6.54 -6.98 13.94
C LEU A 198 -6.80 -6.82 12.44
N LEU A 199 -6.35 -7.76 11.62
CA LEU A 199 -6.58 -7.76 10.16
C LEU A 199 -8.06 -7.82 9.82
N VAL A 200 -8.81 -8.71 10.48
CA VAL A 200 -10.27 -8.84 10.28
C VAL A 200 -10.99 -7.57 10.71
N ALA A 201 -10.62 -7.00 11.85
CA ALA A 201 -11.23 -5.76 12.35
C ALA A 201 -10.99 -4.59 11.37
N MET A 202 -9.74 -4.39 10.94
CA MET A 202 -9.40 -3.33 9.99
C MET A 202 -10.09 -3.51 8.63
N ASN A 203 -10.13 -4.74 8.11
CA ASN A 203 -10.85 -5.04 6.87
C ASN A 203 -12.34 -4.78 7.00
N SER A 204 -12.93 -5.17 8.13
CA SER A 204 -14.35 -4.94 8.40
C SER A 204 -14.68 -3.44 8.44
N ILE A 205 -13.87 -2.64 9.14
CA ILE A 205 -14.03 -1.19 9.19
C ILE A 205 -13.93 -0.59 7.77
N ALA A 206 -12.94 -0.99 7.00
CA ALA A 206 -12.72 -0.51 5.65
C ALA A 206 -13.89 -0.88 4.71
N ILE A 207 -14.46 -2.09 4.84
CA ILE A 207 -15.63 -2.53 4.08
C ILE A 207 -16.88 -1.71 4.46
N VAL A 208 -17.10 -1.46 5.75
CA VAL A 208 -18.23 -0.65 6.22
C VAL A 208 -18.11 0.79 5.69
N LEU A 209 -16.92 1.40 5.77
CA LEU A 209 -16.67 2.73 5.21
C LEU A 209 -16.98 2.76 3.70
N ARG A 210 -16.49 1.77 2.94
CA ARG A 210 -16.81 1.64 1.51
C ARG A 210 -18.31 1.56 1.24
N GLN A 211 -19.04 0.75 2.01
CA GLN A 211 -20.50 0.61 1.85
C GLN A 211 -21.23 1.93 2.15
N HIS A 212 -20.77 2.67 3.17
CA HIS A 212 -21.35 3.96 3.51
C HIS A 212 -21.17 4.97 2.36
N PHE A 213 -19.97 5.06 1.78
CA PHE A 213 -19.72 5.92 0.62
C PHE A 213 -20.52 5.49 -0.61
N ARG A 214 -20.64 4.19 -0.88
CA ARG A 214 -21.44 3.69 -2.00
C ARG A 214 -22.91 4.06 -1.92
N ARG A 215 -23.50 4.05 -0.72
CA ARG A 215 -24.91 4.42 -0.52
C ARG A 215 -25.16 5.90 -0.81
N ARG A 216 -24.23 6.79 -0.46
CA ARG A 216 -24.33 8.23 -0.74
C ARG A 216 -24.22 8.59 -2.22
N LEU A 217 -23.61 7.75 -3.03
CA LEU A 217 -23.50 7.97 -4.49
C LEU A 217 -24.71 7.46 -5.26
N ASN A 218 -25.53 6.60 -4.65
CA ASN A 218 -26.73 6.02 -5.27
C ASN A 218 -28.03 6.71 -4.80
N SER A 219 -27.95 7.65 -3.86
CA SER A 219 -29.05 8.54 -3.44
C SER A 219 -28.94 9.90 -4.12
#